data_16ec8c104d641ee57809433dedd408f0
#
_entry.id   16ec8c104d641ee57809433dedd408f0
#
_cell.length_a   1.000
_cell.length_b   1.000
_cell.length_c   1.000
_cell.angle_alpha   90.00
_cell.angle_beta   90.00
_cell.angle_gamma   90.00
#
_symmetry.space_group_name_H-M   'P 1'
#
loop_
_entity.id
_entity.type
_entity.pdbx_description
1 polymer ?
#
loop_
_entity_poly.entity_id
_entity_poly.type
_entity_poly.pdbx_seq_one_letter_code
_entity_poly.pdbx_strand_id
1 'polypeptide(L)'
;MALSLLSCRRAEVEPMIAAGYIDAASSAENIIIRGDTIGTRHFAIDEQTILEGGEMVEGNIAEVIYMPSQEEDELPLALTITTDETYPKALGRWATEGKVPMAVDIELKPRGRITQHQPQQTLRFTAWQLAGRENEIILYGIISLPPEVKKADKKKSDEEPVIPARRERSFGITATIAKQSDSNTESRQVLILRTEKGRESRLYLQE
;
A
#
# COMPACT_ATOMS: atom_id res chain seq x y z
N MET A 1 -61.85 -25.14 21.30
CA MET A 1 -60.51 -24.68 21.65
C MET A 1 -59.66 -24.65 20.38
N ALA A 2 -59.41 -23.47 19.83
CA ALA A 2 -58.56 -23.30 18.67
C ALA A 2 -57.15 -22.94 19.14
N LEU A 3 -56.16 -23.82 18.94
CA LEU A 3 -54.75 -23.53 19.13
C LEU A 3 -54.26 -22.65 17.96
N SER A 4 -54.08 -21.37 18.24
CA SER A 4 -53.35 -20.47 17.32
C SER A 4 -51.87 -20.80 17.41
N LEU A 5 -51.35 -21.51 16.42
CA LEU A 5 -49.91 -21.65 16.20
C LEU A 5 -49.39 -20.27 15.75
N LEU A 6 -48.84 -19.50 16.71
CA LEU A 6 -47.99 -18.36 16.40
C LEU A 6 -46.70 -18.89 15.74
N SER A 7 -46.68 -18.91 14.42
CA SER A 7 -45.45 -19.09 13.64
C SER A 7 -44.62 -17.83 13.85
N CYS A 8 -43.65 -17.87 14.77
CA CYS A 8 -42.56 -16.89 14.80
C CYS A 8 -41.78 -17.00 13.49
N ARG A 9 -42.15 -16.20 12.49
CA ARG A 9 -41.22 -15.95 11.36
C ARG A 9 -40.00 -15.27 11.92
N ARG A 10 -38.91 -16.03 12.09
CA ARG A 10 -37.59 -15.46 12.27
C ARG A 10 -37.38 -14.53 11.08
N ALA A 11 -37.13 -13.23 11.33
CA ALA A 11 -36.76 -12.33 10.25
C ALA A 11 -35.51 -12.91 9.58
N GLU A 12 -35.61 -13.15 8.28
CA GLU A 12 -34.46 -13.57 7.49
C GLU A 12 -33.45 -12.41 7.53
N VAL A 13 -32.28 -12.67 8.10
CA VAL A 13 -31.20 -11.68 8.18
C VAL A 13 -30.55 -11.65 6.79
N GLU A 14 -30.57 -10.49 6.14
CA GLU A 14 -29.94 -10.32 4.83
C GLU A 14 -28.44 -10.04 4.98
N PRO A 15 -27.58 -10.58 4.07
CA PRO A 15 -26.18 -10.22 4.03
C PRO A 15 -25.99 -8.72 3.80
N MET A 16 -24.95 -8.17 4.41
CA MET A 16 -24.54 -6.79 4.28
C MET A 16 -23.16 -6.67 3.65
N ILE A 17 -22.80 -5.51 3.14
CA ILE A 17 -21.51 -5.22 2.50
C ILE A 17 -20.80 -4.14 3.28
N ALA A 18 -19.49 -4.35 3.50
CA ALA A 18 -18.57 -3.36 4.03
C ALA A 18 -17.30 -3.32 3.18
N ALA A 19 -16.82 -2.13 2.84
CA ALA A 19 -15.60 -1.95 2.05
C ALA A 19 -14.65 -0.97 2.72
N GLY A 20 -13.36 -1.28 2.63
CA GLY A 20 -12.31 -0.47 3.23
C GLY A 20 -10.93 -1.09 2.98
N TYR A 21 -9.92 -0.67 3.74
CA TYR A 21 -8.60 -1.29 3.69
C TYR A 21 -8.36 -2.19 4.90
N ILE A 22 -7.57 -3.23 4.68
CA ILE A 22 -7.26 -4.25 5.68
C ILE A 22 -6.32 -3.66 6.73
N ASP A 23 -6.66 -3.81 8.00
CA ASP A 23 -5.84 -3.37 9.13
C ASP A 23 -4.75 -4.40 9.45
N ALA A 24 -3.61 -3.92 9.99
CA ALA A 24 -2.48 -4.74 10.42
C ALA A 24 -2.83 -5.79 11.49
N ALA A 25 -3.90 -5.57 12.26
CA ALA A 25 -4.34 -6.48 13.30
C ALA A 25 -5.22 -7.63 12.78
N SER A 26 -5.47 -7.71 11.46
CA SER A 26 -6.17 -8.83 10.83
C SER A 26 -5.35 -10.13 10.93
N SER A 27 -6.05 -11.26 11.00
CA SER A 27 -5.46 -12.60 11.10
C SER A 27 -6.17 -13.59 10.18
N ALA A 28 -5.78 -14.86 10.22
CA ALA A 28 -6.47 -15.93 9.49
C ALA A 28 -7.90 -16.20 10.00
N GLU A 29 -8.20 -15.85 11.25
CA GLU A 29 -9.48 -16.10 11.91
C GLU A 29 -10.41 -14.87 11.91
N ASN A 30 -9.86 -13.68 11.65
CA ASN A 30 -10.63 -12.46 11.61
C ASN A 30 -10.03 -11.44 10.63
N ILE A 31 -10.89 -10.69 9.95
CA ILE A 31 -10.51 -9.53 9.17
C ILE A 31 -11.02 -8.26 9.83
N ILE A 32 -10.13 -7.27 9.90
CA ILE A 32 -10.45 -5.92 10.37
C ILE A 32 -10.29 -4.99 9.18
N ILE A 33 -11.37 -4.30 8.82
CA ILE A 33 -11.32 -3.30 7.77
C ILE A 33 -11.58 -1.90 8.32
N ARG A 34 -10.91 -0.92 7.74
CA ARG A 34 -11.10 0.50 8.03
C ARG A 34 -11.56 1.24 6.79
N GLY A 35 -12.51 2.14 6.94
CA GLY A 35 -12.97 3.00 5.86
C GLY A 35 -13.51 4.31 6.41
N ASP A 36 -13.45 5.37 5.60
CA ASP A 36 -13.84 6.73 6.03
C ASP A 36 -15.32 6.81 6.46
N THR A 37 -16.18 6.03 5.81
CA THR A 37 -17.63 6.01 6.08
C THR A 37 -18.06 4.95 7.07
N ILE A 38 -17.35 3.82 7.15
CA ILE A 38 -17.73 2.67 7.99
C ILE A 38 -16.99 2.64 9.34
N GLY A 39 -15.95 3.46 9.51
CA GLY A 39 -15.02 3.39 10.64
C GLY A 39 -14.22 2.09 10.64
N THR A 40 -14.01 1.50 11.83
CA THR A 40 -13.36 0.19 11.98
C THR A 40 -14.42 -0.89 12.15
N ARG A 41 -14.35 -1.96 11.35
CA ARG A 41 -15.25 -3.11 11.39
C ARG A 41 -14.43 -4.39 11.53
N HIS A 42 -14.91 -5.31 12.37
CA HIS A 42 -14.32 -6.60 12.63
C HIS A 42 -15.27 -7.69 12.14
N PHE A 43 -14.74 -8.72 11.49
CA PHE A 43 -15.51 -9.85 10.99
C PHE A 43 -14.77 -11.14 11.31
N ALA A 44 -15.51 -12.16 11.73
CA ALA A 44 -14.98 -13.51 11.86
C ALA A 44 -14.79 -14.15 10.50
N ILE A 45 -13.76 -14.98 10.37
CA ILE A 45 -13.47 -15.81 9.20
C ILE A 45 -13.58 -17.27 9.66
N ASP A 46 -14.27 -18.10 8.90
CA ASP A 46 -14.36 -19.54 9.11
C ASP A 46 -14.00 -20.33 7.85
N GLU A 47 -14.13 -21.65 7.92
CA GLU A 47 -13.82 -22.57 6.83
C GLU A 47 -14.76 -22.40 5.60
N GLN A 48 -15.90 -21.73 5.76
CA GLN A 48 -16.87 -21.49 4.71
C GLN A 48 -16.71 -20.14 4.06
N THR A 49 -15.90 -19.25 4.64
CA THR A 49 -15.62 -17.92 4.09
C THR A 49 -14.89 -18.03 2.74
N ILE A 50 -15.47 -17.45 1.71
CA ILE A 50 -14.88 -17.43 0.36
C ILE A 50 -13.88 -16.28 0.26
N LEU A 51 -12.63 -16.58 -0.13
CA LEU A 51 -11.59 -15.59 -0.38
C LEU A 51 -11.40 -15.43 -1.90
N GLU A 52 -11.55 -14.22 -2.41
CA GLU A 52 -11.43 -13.88 -3.83
C GLU A 52 -10.43 -12.74 -4.05
N GLY A 53 -9.81 -12.72 -5.24
CA GLY A 53 -8.87 -11.67 -5.65
C GLY A 53 -7.44 -11.92 -5.17
N GLY A 54 -6.80 -10.89 -4.62
CA GLY A 54 -5.41 -10.94 -4.15
C GLY A 54 -5.25 -11.48 -2.73
N GLU A 55 -4.07 -11.24 -2.15
CA GLU A 55 -3.77 -11.65 -0.77
C GLU A 55 -4.41 -10.72 0.27
N MET A 56 -4.82 -11.29 1.39
CA MET A 56 -5.28 -10.56 2.59
C MET A 56 -4.07 -9.95 3.33
N VAL A 57 -3.59 -8.79 2.87
CA VAL A 57 -2.44 -8.11 3.48
C VAL A 57 -2.82 -6.71 3.94
N GLU A 58 -2.12 -6.21 4.97
CA GLU A 58 -2.28 -4.85 5.50
C GLU A 58 -2.26 -3.80 4.39
N GLY A 59 -3.23 -2.87 4.43
CA GLY A 59 -3.37 -1.77 3.48
C GLY A 59 -4.00 -2.15 2.14
N ASN A 60 -4.23 -3.45 1.86
CA ASN A 60 -4.97 -3.84 0.67
C ASN A 60 -6.46 -3.49 0.82
N ILE A 61 -7.13 -3.17 -0.29
CA ILE A 61 -8.55 -2.91 -0.29
C ILE A 61 -9.29 -4.24 -0.20
N ALA A 62 -10.32 -4.28 0.62
CA ALA A 62 -11.21 -5.41 0.72
C ALA A 62 -12.68 -4.97 0.72
N GLU A 63 -13.50 -5.76 0.07
CA GLU A 63 -14.95 -5.78 0.19
C GLU A 63 -15.35 -7.05 0.94
N VAL A 64 -16.11 -6.91 2.02
CA VAL A 64 -16.58 -8.01 2.85
C VAL A 64 -18.10 -8.10 2.77
N ILE A 65 -18.61 -9.20 2.24
CA ILE A 65 -20.02 -9.59 2.35
C ILE A 65 -20.14 -10.40 3.65
N TYR A 66 -21.00 -9.99 4.56
CA TYR A 66 -21.11 -10.60 5.87
C TYR A 66 -22.54 -10.79 6.35
N MET A 67 -22.74 -11.76 7.25
CA MET A 67 -23.98 -11.92 8.01
C MET A 67 -23.86 -11.13 9.30
N PRO A 68 -24.76 -10.17 9.60
CA PRO A 68 -24.80 -9.49 10.89
C PRO A 68 -25.00 -10.49 12.02
N SER A 69 -24.24 -10.35 13.11
CA SER A 69 -24.49 -11.13 14.33
C SER A 69 -25.83 -10.74 14.95
N GLN A 70 -26.52 -11.69 15.52
CA GLN A 70 -27.73 -11.48 16.33
C GLN A 70 -27.42 -11.31 17.81
N GLU A 71 -26.19 -11.61 18.22
CA GLU A 71 -25.70 -11.50 19.59
C GLU A 71 -24.73 -10.30 19.70
N GLU A 72 -24.85 -9.53 20.78
CA GLU A 72 -24.11 -8.27 20.96
C GLU A 72 -22.59 -8.48 21.07
N ASP A 73 -22.15 -9.64 21.57
CA ASP A 73 -20.75 -9.99 21.82
C ASP A 73 -20.13 -10.84 20.70
N GLU A 74 -20.88 -11.19 19.64
CA GLU A 74 -20.41 -12.06 18.58
C GLU A 74 -20.02 -11.25 17.34
N LEU A 75 -18.85 -11.55 16.74
CA LEU A 75 -18.43 -10.88 15.51
C LEU A 75 -19.34 -11.30 14.34
N PRO A 76 -19.71 -10.36 13.46
CA PRO A 76 -20.37 -10.70 12.20
C PRO A 76 -19.50 -11.67 11.38
N LEU A 77 -20.11 -12.70 10.78
CA LEU A 77 -19.40 -13.70 10.00
C LEU A 77 -19.20 -13.19 8.57
N ALA A 78 -17.95 -13.16 8.09
CA ALA A 78 -17.63 -12.90 6.70
C ALA A 78 -18.02 -14.10 5.83
N LEU A 79 -18.89 -13.88 4.83
CA LEU A 79 -19.26 -14.87 3.83
C LEU A 79 -18.29 -14.88 2.66
N THR A 80 -17.96 -13.69 2.18
CA THR A 80 -17.00 -13.49 1.09
C THR A 80 -16.12 -12.30 1.40
N ILE A 81 -14.83 -12.45 1.14
CA ILE A 81 -13.84 -11.38 1.21
C ILE A 81 -13.21 -11.27 -0.16
N THR A 82 -13.46 -10.16 -0.84
CA THR A 82 -12.85 -9.86 -2.15
C THR A 82 -11.77 -8.81 -1.94
N THR A 83 -10.51 -9.12 -2.28
CA THR A 83 -9.40 -8.18 -2.21
C THR A 83 -8.97 -7.72 -3.59
N ASP A 84 -8.41 -6.51 -3.69
CA ASP A 84 -7.87 -6.05 -4.95
C ASP A 84 -6.50 -6.69 -5.26
N GLU A 85 -6.01 -6.47 -6.48
CA GLU A 85 -4.76 -7.05 -6.95
C GLU A 85 -3.56 -6.09 -6.83
N THR A 86 -3.64 -5.00 -6.07
CA THR A 86 -2.55 -4.01 -5.96
C THR A 86 -1.28 -4.64 -5.39
N TYR A 87 -1.43 -5.49 -4.37
CA TYR A 87 -0.27 -6.13 -3.75
C TYR A 87 0.53 -7.01 -4.73
N PRO A 88 -0.05 -8.03 -5.40
CA PRO A 88 0.69 -8.83 -6.35
C PRO A 88 1.20 -8.03 -7.54
N LYS A 89 0.47 -7.02 -8.02
CA LYS A 89 0.92 -6.13 -9.10
C LYS A 89 2.13 -5.27 -8.71
N ALA A 90 2.27 -4.92 -7.43
CA ALA A 90 3.39 -4.11 -6.95
C ALA A 90 4.70 -4.90 -6.89
N LEU A 91 4.64 -6.21 -6.62
CA LEU A 91 5.82 -7.05 -6.45
C LEU A 91 6.61 -7.15 -7.75
N GLY A 92 7.95 -7.14 -7.62
CA GLY A 92 8.87 -7.31 -8.74
C GLY A 92 9.89 -6.20 -8.86
N ARG A 93 10.67 -6.25 -9.93
CA ARG A 93 11.75 -5.29 -10.21
C ARG A 93 11.26 -4.18 -11.11
N TRP A 94 11.45 -2.95 -10.68
CA TRP A 94 11.01 -1.73 -11.34
C TRP A 94 12.20 -0.84 -11.67
N ALA A 95 12.40 -0.52 -12.92
CA ALA A 95 13.54 0.28 -13.36
C ALA A 95 13.10 1.41 -14.30
N THR A 96 13.83 2.53 -14.25
CA THR A 96 13.72 3.59 -15.26
C THR A 96 14.33 3.12 -16.57
N GLU A 97 13.71 3.46 -17.68
CA GLU A 97 14.25 3.18 -19.01
C GLU A 97 14.93 4.43 -19.62
N GLY A 98 15.93 4.15 -20.45
CA GLY A 98 16.65 5.20 -21.16
C GLY A 98 17.65 6.00 -20.32
N LYS A 99 18.20 7.07 -20.94
CA LYS A 99 19.11 8.00 -20.26
C LYS A 99 18.32 9.04 -19.49
N VAL A 100 18.11 8.79 -18.19
CA VAL A 100 17.42 9.71 -17.29
C VAL A 100 18.42 10.31 -16.30
N PRO A 101 18.20 11.55 -15.82
CA PRO A 101 19.11 12.21 -14.88
C PRO A 101 19.28 11.45 -13.57
N MET A 102 18.26 10.69 -13.19
CA MET A 102 18.26 9.86 -11.97
C MET A 102 17.65 8.50 -12.32
N ALA A 103 18.51 7.54 -12.59
CA ALA A 103 18.09 6.16 -12.81
C ALA A 103 17.69 5.53 -11.48
N VAL A 104 16.52 4.89 -11.45
CA VAL A 104 16.01 4.12 -10.31
C VAL A 104 15.89 2.67 -10.75
N ASP A 105 16.38 1.76 -9.94
CA ASP A 105 16.30 0.31 -10.15
C ASP A 105 16.07 -0.34 -8.80
N ILE A 106 14.82 -0.68 -8.51
CA ILE A 106 14.35 -1.19 -7.22
C ILE A 106 13.54 -2.46 -7.43
N GLU A 107 13.61 -3.35 -6.46
CA GLU A 107 12.77 -4.55 -6.39
C GLU A 107 11.89 -4.48 -5.15
N LEU A 108 10.58 -4.46 -5.37
CA LEU A 108 9.58 -4.50 -4.31
C LEU A 108 9.33 -5.96 -3.92
N LYS A 109 9.61 -6.27 -2.66
CA LYS A 109 9.52 -7.62 -2.08
C LYS A 109 8.40 -7.70 -1.06
N PRO A 110 7.91 -8.92 -0.76
CA PRO A 110 6.93 -9.13 0.28
C PRO A 110 7.30 -8.47 1.62
N ARG A 111 6.29 -8.10 2.40
CA ARG A 111 6.43 -7.46 3.71
C ARG A 111 7.11 -6.09 3.65
N GLY A 112 6.82 -5.30 2.62
CA GLY A 112 7.27 -3.93 2.49
C GLY A 112 8.77 -3.73 2.27
N ARG A 113 9.53 -4.79 1.95
CA ARG A 113 10.98 -4.72 1.74
C ARG A 113 11.32 -4.19 0.35
N ILE A 114 12.41 -3.43 0.24
CA ILE A 114 12.97 -2.97 -1.03
C ILE A 114 14.43 -3.42 -1.15
N THR A 115 14.79 -3.93 -2.32
CA THR A 115 16.18 -4.08 -2.74
C THR A 115 16.45 -3.03 -3.81
N GLN A 116 17.51 -2.24 -3.65
CA GLN A 116 17.94 -1.26 -4.64
C GLN A 116 19.14 -1.82 -5.39
N HIS A 117 18.99 -2.08 -6.71
CA HIS A 117 20.03 -2.72 -7.54
C HIS A 117 21.09 -1.72 -8.01
N GLN A 118 20.73 -0.43 -8.09
CA GLN A 118 21.67 0.65 -8.39
C GLN A 118 21.60 1.70 -7.28
N PRO A 119 22.36 1.50 -6.19
CA PRO A 119 22.35 2.45 -5.08
C PRO A 119 22.92 3.80 -5.52
N GLN A 120 22.12 4.84 -5.35
CA GLN A 120 22.55 6.21 -5.58
C GLN A 120 23.07 6.82 -4.29
N GLN A 121 24.10 7.65 -4.39
CA GLN A 121 24.67 8.32 -3.20
C GLN A 121 23.67 9.30 -2.54
N THR A 122 22.69 9.76 -3.29
CA THR A 122 21.74 10.80 -2.86
C THR A 122 20.34 10.31 -2.56
N LEU A 123 19.93 9.14 -3.08
CA LEU A 123 18.58 8.60 -2.94
C LEU A 123 18.62 7.12 -2.57
N ARG A 124 18.00 6.77 -1.44
CA ARG A 124 17.86 5.38 -1.00
C ARG A 124 16.41 5.09 -0.63
N PHE A 125 15.80 4.13 -1.29
CA PHE A 125 14.51 3.58 -0.90
C PHE A 125 14.71 2.56 0.23
N THR A 126 13.84 2.57 1.23
CA THR A 126 13.99 1.76 2.45
C THR A 126 12.84 0.80 2.69
N ALA A 127 11.63 1.18 2.31
CA ALA A 127 10.43 0.37 2.51
C ALA A 127 9.32 0.78 1.54
N TRP A 128 8.32 -0.08 1.41
CA TRP A 128 7.07 0.24 0.71
C TRP A 128 5.87 -0.33 1.45
N GLN A 129 4.70 0.24 1.21
CA GLN A 129 3.42 -0.25 1.72
C GLN A 129 2.29 0.08 0.75
N LEU A 130 1.16 -0.60 0.90
CA LEU A 130 -0.08 -0.26 0.20
C LEU A 130 -0.63 1.06 0.73
N ALA A 131 -1.25 1.86 -0.16
CA ALA A 131 -1.75 3.18 0.18
C ALA A 131 -3.22 3.19 0.67
N GLY A 132 -3.87 2.02 0.72
CA GLY A 132 -5.31 1.90 1.00
C GLY A 132 -6.18 2.38 -0.17
N ARG A 133 -5.62 2.42 -1.38
CA ARG A 133 -6.31 2.76 -2.63
C ARG A 133 -5.86 1.82 -3.73
N GLU A 134 -6.78 1.48 -4.60
CA GLU A 134 -6.53 0.59 -5.73
C GLU A 134 -5.39 1.10 -6.61
N ASN A 135 -4.46 0.21 -6.95
CA ASN A 135 -3.26 0.47 -7.74
C ASN A 135 -2.33 1.57 -7.17
N GLU A 136 -2.41 1.89 -5.88
CA GLU A 136 -1.53 2.86 -5.24
C GLU A 136 -0.68 2.23 -4.13
N ILE A 137 0.60 2.61 -4.10
CA ILE A 137 1.56 2.24 -3.06
C ILE A 137 2.30 3.48 -2.55
N ILE A 138 2.89 3.39 -1.38
CA ILE A 138 3.78 4.41 -0.82
C ILE A 138 5.18 3.84 -0.77
N LEU A 139 6.13 4.55 -1.37
CA LEU A 139 7.55 4.26 -1.28
C LEU A 139 8.20 5.20 -0.25
N TYR A 140 8.90 4.63 0.71
CA TYR A 140 9.67 5.38 1.72
C TYR A 140 11.16 5.36 1.37
N GLY A 141 11.84 6.42 1.76
CA GLY A 141 13.27 6.51 1.51
C GLY A 141 13.94 7.65 2.25
N ILE A 142 15.24 7.80 1.97
CA ILE A 142 16.11 8.80 2.54
C ILE A 142 16.82 9.52 1.40
N ILE A 143 16.79 10.85 1.45
CA ILE A 143 17.56 11.72 0.55
C ILE A 143 18.74 12.29 1.33
N SER A 144 19.95 12.10 0.83
CA SER A 144 21.16 12.76 1.32
C SER A 144 21.32 14.12 0.63
N LEU A 145 21.19 15.18 1.41
CA LEU A 145 21.34 16.56 0.95
C LEU A 145 22.81 17.00 1.02
N PRO A 146 23.27 17.85 0.10
CA PRO A 146 24.59 18.44 0.23
C PRO A 146 24.70 19.23 1.55
N PRO A 147 25.87 19.27 2.17
CA PRO A 147 26.09 20.04 3.37
C PRO A 147 25.78 21.53 3.12
N GLU A 148 25.14 22.18 4.09
CA GLU A 148 24.95 23.61 4.04
C GLU A 148 26.33 24.29 4.21
N VAL A 149 26.82 24.87 3.11
CA VAL A 149 27.98 25.74 3.19
C VAL A 149 27.54 27.04 3.86
N LYS A 150 27.77 27.16 5.19
CA LYS A 150 27.68 28.46 5.84
C LYS A 150 28.73 29.34 5.16
N LYS A 151 28.30 30.47 4.59
CA LYS A 151 29.24 31.49 4.08
C LYS A 151 30.14 31.82 5.25
N ALA A 152 31.39 31.35 5.19
CA ALA A 152 32.39 31.66 6.17
C ALA A 152 32.60 33.16 6.15
N ASP A 153 32.38 33.82 7.30
CA ASP A 153 32.85 35.16 7.52
C ASP A 153 34.39 35.16 7.34
N LYS A 154 34.89 36.01 6.45
CA LYS A 154 36.30 36.11 6.00
C LYS A 154 37.28 36.50 7.08
N LYS A 155 37.07 36.11 8.34
CA LYS A 155 37.97 36.44 9.45
C LYS A 155 38.14 35.25 10.39
N LYS A 156 38.87 34.21 9.96
CA LYS A 156 39.72 33.35 10.81
C LYS A 156 40.27 32.21 9.94
N SER A 157 41.55 32.29 9.64
CA SER A 157 42.25 31.47 8.66
C SER A 157 43.08 30.33 9.24
N ASP A 158 42.82 29.82 10.44
CA ASP A 158 43.65 28.79 11.05
C ASP A 158 42.89 27.60 11.66
N GLU A 159 41.61 27.39 11.32
CA GLU A 159 40.90 26.18 11.74
C GLU A 159 40.85 25.17 10.57
N GLU A 160 41.23 23.92 10.85
CA GLU A 160 41.07 22.81 9.90
C GLU A 160 39.64 22.77 9.32
N PRO A 161 39.47 22.49 8.00
CA PRO A 161 38.17 22.48 7.39
C PRO A 161 37.34 21.37 8.00
N VAL A 162 36.41 21.70 8.87
CA VAL A 162 35.38 20.78 9.36
C VAL A 162 34.53 20.38 8.18
N ILE A 163 34.66 19.14 7.72
CA ILE A 163 33.78 18.58 6.67
C ILE A 163 32.39 18.52 7.26
N PRO A 164 31.43 19.36 6.78
CA PRO A 164 30.10 19.36 7.35
C PRO A 164 29.42 18.03 7.08
N ALA A 165 28.78 17.46 8.09
CA ALA A 165 28.04 16.19 7.99
C ALA A 165 26.94 16.28 6.92
N ARG A 166 26.79 15.23 6.09
CA ARG A 166 25.68 15.11 5.15
C ARG A 166 24.37 15.13 5.95
N ARG A 167 23.42 15.92 5.48
CA ARG A 167 22.07 15.95 6.04
C ARG A 167 21.23 14.87 5.35
N GLU A 168 20.57 14.05 6.14
CA GLU A 168 19.62 13.08 5.63
C GLU A 168 18.19 13.55 5.92
N ARG A 169 17.30 13.38 4.95
CA ARG A 169 15.87 13.65 5.07
C ARG A 169 15.08 12.45 4.61
N SER A 170 14.19 11.97 5.47
CA SER A 170 13.22 10.94 5.11
C SER A 170 12.13 11.53 4.21
N PHE A 171 11.60 10.72 3.31
CA PHE A 171 10.45 11.05 2.45
C PHE A 171 9.53 9.85 2.30
N GLY A 172 8.25 10.13 1.99
CA GLY A 172 7.29 9.18 1.46
C GLY A 172 6.77 9.71 0.13
N ILE A 173 6.65 8.86 -0.86
CA ILE A 173 6.13 9.22 -2.18
C ILE A 173 5.06 8.23 -2.60
N THR A 174 3.89 8.74 -2.99
CA THR A 174 2.84 7.90 -3.57
C THR A 174 3.22 7.54 -5.00
N ALA A 175 3.07 6.27 -5.32
CA ALA A 175 3.29 5.72 -6.64
C ALA A 175 2.03 4.99 -7.12
N THR A 176 1.67 5.18 -8.39
CA THR A 176 0.50 4.54 -9.01
C THR A 176 0.96 3.47 -9.99
N ILE A 177 0.40 2.28 -9.89
CA ILE A 177 0.61 1.19 -10.84
C ILE A 177 -0.39 1.37 -11.98
N ALA A 178 0.09 1.48 -13.20
CA ALA A 178 -0.74 1.65 -14.39
C ALA A 178 -0.34 0.65 -15.48
N LYS A 179 -1.23 0.41 -16.44
CA LYS A 179 -0.90 -0.29 -17.69
C LYS A 179 -0.66 0.75 -18.76
N GLN A 180 0.50 0.71 -19.41
CA GLN A 180 0.82 1.51 -20.58
C GLN A 180 0.74 0.62 -21.81
N SER A 181 -0.15 0.98 -22.74
CA SER A 181 -0.22 0.35 -24.06
C SER A 181 0.58 1.20 -25.05
N ASP A 182 1.67 0.67 -25.56
CA ASP A 182 2.35 1.26 -26.72
C ASP A 182 1.66 0.77 -28.00
N SER A 183 1.56 1.63 -28.99
CA SER A 183 0.79 1.45 -30.24
C SER A 183 1.19 0.22 -31.07
N ASN A 184 2.23 -0.52 -30.68
CA ASN A 184 2.77 -1.66 -31.42
C ASN A 184 3.10 -2.91 -30.60
N THR A 185 2.82 -2.96 -29.28
CA THR A 185 3.32 -4.07 -28.44
C THR A 185 2.47 -4.24 -27.18
N GLU A 186 2.62 -5.37 -26.55
CA GLU A 186 2.02 -5.80 -25.29
C GLU A 186 1.93 -4.68 -24.24
N SER A 187 0.81 -4.66 -23.51
CA SER A 187 0.60 -3.72 -22.43
C SER A 187 1.62 -4.00 -21.29
N ARG A 188 2.49 -3.03 -21.02
CA ARG A 188 3.47 -3.11 -19.93
C ARG A 188 2.94 -2.47 -18.66
N GLN A 189 3.31 -3.01 -17.51
CA GLN A 189 3.06 -2.37 -16.24
C GLN A 189 4.07 -1.26 -16.00
N VAL A 190 3.59 -0.13 -15.53
CA VAL A 190 4.39 1.06 -15.21
C VAL A 190 4.07 1.55 -13.80
N LEU A 191 5.09 1.86 -13.03
CA LEU A 191 4.99 2.50 -11.72
C LEU A 191 5.28 3.99 -11.86
N ILE A 192 4.27 4.83 -11.65
CA ILE A 192 4.34 6.28 -11.82
C ILE A 192 4.57 6.92 -10.45
N LEU A 193 5.74 7.49 -10.25
CA LEU A 193 6.12 8.23 -9.06
C LEU A 193 5.75 9.69 -9.24
N ARG A 194 4.97 10.27 -8.33
CA ARG A 194 4.63 11.70 -8.34
C ARG A 194 5.24 12.40 -7.14
N THR A 195 6.09 13.38 -7.41
CA THR A 195 6.64 14.24 -6.36
C THR A 195 5.64 15.33 -5.97
N GLU A 196 5.78 15.90 -4.77
CA GLU A 196 4.98 17.04 -4.29
C GLU A 196 4.98 18.25 -5.26
N LYS A 197 6.02 18.38 -6.09
CA LYS A 197 6.17 19.42 -7.10
C LYS A 197 5.54 19.06 -8.47
N GLY A 198 4.77 17.96 -8.53
CA GLY A 198 4.10 17.51 -9.74
C GLY A 198 5.03 16.90 -10.81
N ARG A 199 6.29 16.62 -10.49
CA ARG A 199 7.18 15.90 -11.42
C ARG A 199 6.85 14.42 -11.38
N GLU A 200 6.73 13.81 -12.55
CA GLU A 200 6.52 12.38 -12.73
C GLU A 200 7.82 11.70 -13.13
N SER A 201 8.04 10.52 -12.55
CA SER A 201 9.06 9.57 -12.99
C SER A 201 8.39 8.22 -13.20
N ARG A 202 8.77 7.52 -14.27
CA ARG A 202 8.17 6.24 -14.65
C ARG A 202 9.20 5.14 -14.51
N LEU A 203 8.80 4.06 -13.84
CA LEU A 203 9.56 2.84 -13.75
C LEU A 203 8.75 1.73 -14.41
N TYR A 204 9.42 0.87 -15.16
CA TYR A 204 8.81 -0.22 -15.89
C TYR A 204 9.13 -1.54 -15.20
N LEU A 205 8.14 -2.43 -15.12
CA LEU A 205 8.34 -3.77 -14.60
C LEU A 205 9.33 -4.51 -15.51
N GLN A 206 10.34 -5.09 -14.90
CA GLN A 206 11.36 -5.90 -15.59
C GLN A 206 10.99 -7.37 -15.47
N GLU A 207 11.02 -8.10 -16.57
CA GLU A 207 10.84 -9.56 -16.62
C GLU A 207 12.03 -10.34 -16.04
#